data_4e9da9809496fde35a5004f569c7c09d
#
_entry.id   4e9da9809496fde35a5004f569c7c09d
#
_cell.length_a   1.000
_cell.length_b   1.000
_cell.length_c   1.000
_cell.angle_alpha   90.00
_cell.angle_beta   90.00
_cell.angle_gamma   90.00
#
_symmetry.space_group_name_H-M   'P 1'
#
loop_
_entity.id
_entity.type
_entity.pdbx_description
1 polymer ?
#
loop_
_entity_poly.entity_id
_entity_poly.type
_entity_poly.pdbx_seq_one_letter_code
_entity_poly.pdbx_strand_id
1 'polypeptide(L)'
;MIGLLCRLILAIFFRRSEVVGGNRVQRGEGRARRVPLVVVANHVNGLVDPMFLLGPLGLPARMLGKSTLWKIPVLAQICDLAGVIPVYRRQDEGADTAKNLETFARCHEELARGGILAIFPEGVSHDEPQLQPLKTGAA
;
A
#
# COMPACT_ATOMS: atom_id res chain seq x y z
N MET A 1 14.89 -4.73 -4.15
CA MET A 1 14.56 -5.33 -5.48
C MET A 1 13.24 -4.77 -6.03
N ILE A 2 12.10 -4.92 -5.37
CA ILE A 2 10.80 -4.47 -5.91
C ILE A 2 10.73 -2.94 -6.15
N GLY A 3 11.30 -2.12 -5.28
CA GLY A 3 11.34 -0.67 -5.46
C GLY A 3 12.13 -0.21 -6.69
N LEU A 4 13.20 -0.94 -7.05
CA LEU A 4 13.94 -0.66 -8.29
C LEU A 4 13.10 -1.00 -9.51
N LEU A 5 12.39 -2.13 -9.49
CA LEU A 5 11.47 -2.52 -10.56
C LEU A 5 10.35 -1.48 -10.73
N CYS A 6 9.77 -1.00 -9.63
CA CYS A 6 8.76 0.08 -9.67
C CYS A 6 9.32 1.35 -10.31
N ARG A 7 10.55 1.75 -9.97
CA ARG A 7 11.20 2.92 -10.60
C ARG A 7 11.40 2.74 -12.09
N LEU A 8 11.83 1.56 -12.53
CA LEU A 8 12.01 1.28 -13.96
C LEU A 8 10.69 1.32 -14.72
N ILE A 9 9.64 0.70 -14.18
CA ILE A 9 8.31 0.74 -14.79
C ILE A 9 7.80 2.18 -14.87
N LEU A 10 7.87 2.94 -13.77
CA LEU A 10 7.43 4.32 -13.76
C LEU A 10 8.22 5.21 -14.73
N ALA A 11 9.52 4.96 -14.92
CA ALA A 11 10.35 5.71 -15.87
C ALA A 11 9.93 5.49 -17.35
N ILE A 12 9.26 4.37 -17.65
CA ILE A 12 8.72 4.11 -19.01
C ILE A 12 7.45 4.95 -19.23
N PHE A 13 6.59 5.08 -18.24
CA PHE A 13 5.28 5.72 -18.38
C PHE A 13 5.29 7.22 -18.03
N PHE A 14 6.22 7.66 -17.19
CA PHE A 14 6.29 9.04 -16.68
C PHE A 14 7.63 9.68 -17.02
N ARG A 15 7.59 10.83 -17.70
CA ARG A 15 8.82 11.58 -18.07
C ARG A 15 9.60 12.05 -16.84
N ARG A 16 8.90 12.35 -15.75
CA ARG A 16 9.49 12.82 -14.49
C ARG A 16 8.57 12.44 -13.33
N SER A 17 9.18 11.99 -12.25
CA SER A 17 8.53 11.85 -10.94
C SER A 17 9.32 12.65 -9.92
N GLU A 18 8.62 13.43 -9.09
CA GLU A 18 9.23 14.27 -8.07
C GLU A 18 8.66 13.95 -6.70
N VAL A 19 9.51 13.81 -5.71
CA VAL A 19 9.12 13.62 -4.31
C VAL A 19 9.39 14.91 -3.55
N VAL A 20 8.31 15.59 -3.15
CA VAL A 20 8.39 16.81 -2.35
C VAL A 20 8.18 16.47 -0.87
N GLY A 21 9.08 16.97 0.00
CA GLY A 21 8.98 16.76 1.45
C GLY A 21 9.33 15.36 1.93
N GLY A 22 9.93 14.51 1.09
CA GLY A 22 10.35 13.14 1.45
C GLY A 22 11.30 13.06 2.64
N ASN A 23 12.05 14.13 2.90
CA ASN A 23 12.91 14.28 4.08
C ASN A 23 12.14 14.43 5.41
N ARG A 24 10.84 14.75 5.35
CA ARG A 24 9.99 14.86 6.54
C ARG A 24 9.50 13.49 7.05
N VAL A 25 9.62 12.46 6.23
CA VAL A 25 9.35 11.09 6.66
C VAL A 25 10.54 10.64 7.49
N GLN A 26 10.39 10.68 8.82
CA GLN A 26 11.44 10.24 9.74
C GLN A 26 11.63 8.71 9.58
N ARG A 27 12.67 8.36 8.88
CA ARG A 27 13.19 6.99 8.90
C ARG A 27 14.13 6.94 10.09
N GLY A 28 13.84 6.10 11.07
CA GLY A 28 14.78 5.87 12.16
C GLY A 28 16.12 5.43 11.56
N GLU A 29 17.10 6.32 11.56
CA GLU A 29 18.48 6.01 11.17
C GLU A 29 19.17 5.35 12.37
N GLY A 30 19.81 4.22 12.12
CA GLY A 30 20.61 3.53 13.12
C GLY A 30 19.95 2.31 13.77
N ARG A 31 20.63 1.74 14.78
CA ARG A 31 20.16 0.59 15.59
C ARG A 31 18.97 0.89 16.50
N ALA A 32 18.49 2.13 16.52
CA ALA A 32 17.27 2.50 17.20
C ALA A 32 16.08 1.76 16.58
N ARG A 33 15.21 1.24 17.45
CA ARG A 33 13.96 0.56 17.10
C ARG A 33 13.23 1.37 16.03
N ARG A 34 12.99 0.79 14.86
CA ARG A 34 12.25 1.44 13.77
C ARG A 34 10.91 1.90 14.30
N VAL A 35 10.58 3.16 14.10
CA VAL A 35 9.28 3.70 14.49
C VAL A 35 8.25 3.16 13.51
N PRO A 36 7.18 2.50 13.99
CA PRO A 36 6.10 2.06 13.11
C PRO A 36 5.45 3.27 12.43
N LEU A 37 5.10 3.12 11.17
CA LEU A 37 4.54 4.19 10.38
C LEU A 37 3.30 3.71 9.62
N VAL A 38 2.23 4.47 9.68
CA VAL A 38 1.07 4.30 8.79
C VAL A 38 1.06 5.46 7.80
N VAL A 39 1.19 5.12 6.52
CA VAL A 39 1.13 6.06 5.40
C VAL A 39 -0.28 6.03 4.84
N VAL A 40 -0.89 7.19 4.76
CA VAL A 40 -2.23 7.36 4.18
C VAL A 40 -2.09 8.15 2.90
N ALA A 41 -2.64 7.65 1.79
CA ALA A 41 -2.57 8.29 0.49
C ALA A 41 -3.92 8.21 -0.24
N ASN A 42 -4.18 9.15 -1.13
CA ASN A 42 -5.29 9.06 -2.07
C ASN A 42 -5.03 7.98 -3.13
N HIS A 43 -6.08 7.50 -3.78
CA HIS A 43 -6.01 6.34 -4.67
C HIS A 43 -6.60 6.62 -6.05
N VAL A 44 -5.89 7.40 -6.82
CA VAL A 44 -6.30 7.77 -8.19
C VAL A 44 -6.08 6.62 -9.17
N ASN A 45 -5.02 5.83 -8.97
CA ASN A 45 -4.72 4.69 -9.86
C ASN A 45 -4.30 3.45 -9.07
N GLY A 46 -5.15 2.41 -9.11
CA GLY A 46 -4.98 1.18 -8.33
C GLY A 46 -3.66 0.44 -8.51
N LEU A 47 -2.99 0.60 -9.64
CA LEU A 47 -1.74 -0.07 -9.93
C LEU A 47 -0.52 0.84 -9.75
N VAL A 48 -0.65 2.09 -10.13
CA VAL A 48 0.47 3.04 -10.21
C VAL A 48 0.80 3.66 -8.84
N ASP A 49 -0.22 4.00 -8.03
CA ASP A 49 0.00 4.64 -6.73
C ASP A 49 0.87 3.81 -5.79
N PRO A 50 0.66 2.47 -5.67
CA PRO A 50 1.57 1.60 -4.93
C PRO A 50 3.02 1.68 -5.42
N MET A 51 3.23 1.81 -6.73
CA MET A 51 4.57 1.88 -7.31
C MET A 51 5.29 3.18 -6.95
N PHE A 52 4.56 4.30 -6.80
CA PHE A 52 5.15 5.57 -6.35
C PHE A 52 5.64 5.50 -4.90
N LEU A 53 4.92 4.79 -4.03
CA LEU A 53 5.33 4.59 -2.64
C LEU A 53 6.59 3.72 -2.54
N LEU A 54 6.63 2.62 -3.27
CA LEU A 54 7.75 1.66 -3.23
C LEU A 54 8.98 2.15 -4.01
N GLY A 55 8.77 2.81 -5.14
CA GLY A 55 9.82 3.27 -6.04
C GLY A 55 10.37 4.65 -5.66
N PRO A 56 9.82 5.75 -6.17
CA PRO A 56 10.34 7.10 -5.96
C PRO A 56 10.45 7.48 -4.48
N LEU A 57 9.41 7.24 -3.69
CA LEU A 57 9.44 7.53 -2.25
C LEU A 57 10.33 6.54 -1.48
N GLY A 58 10.54 5.34 -2.03
CA GLY A 58 11.44 4.31 -1.49
C GLY A 58 11.02 3.80 -0.10
N LEU A 59 9.73 3.81 0.20
CA LEU A 59 9.20 3.26 1.44
C LEU A 59 8.97 1.75 1.28
N PRO A 60 9.60 0.90 2.11
CA PRO A 60 9.32 -0.54 2.11
C PRO A 60 7.99 -0.82 2.85
N ALA A 61 6.91 -0.18 2.37
CA ALA A 61 5.60 -0.28 2.99
C ALA A 61 4.86 -1.53 2.52
N ARG A 62 4.22 -2.23 3.46
CA ARG A 62 3.19 -3.21 3.13
C ARG A 62 1.87 -2.50 2.90
N MET A 63 1.21 -2.85 1.82
CA MET A 63 -0.05 -2.23 1.42
C MET A 63 -1.23 -3.16 1.68
N LEU A 64 -2.40 -2.58 1.88
CA LEU A 64 -3.64 -3.32 1.93
C LEU A 64 -4.25 -3.37 0.54
N GLY A 65 -4.54 -4.58 0.05
CA GLY A 65 -5.13 -4.80 -1.27
C GLY A 65 -6.42 -5.63 -1.19
N LYS A 66 -7.36 -5.39 -2.12
CA LYS A 66 -8.60 -6.18 -2.19
C LYS A 66 -8.28 -7.66 -2.41
N SER A 67 -8.93 -8.55 -1.65
CA SER A 67 -8.72 -10.00 -1.73
C SER A 67 -8.99 -10.59 -3.12
N THR A 68 -9.83 -9.93 -3.92
CA THR A 68 -10.13 -10.35 -5.29
C THR A 68 -8.93 -10.28 -6.25
N LEU A 69 -7.85 -9.56 -5.90
CA LEU A 69 -6.61 -9.56 -6.69
C LEU A 69 -5.98 -10.95 -6.76
N TRP A 70 -6.13 -11.77 -5.73
CA TRP A 70 -5.62 -13.14 -5.69
C TRP A 70 -6.39 -14.12 -6.58
N LYS A 71 -7.55 -13.72 -7.13
CA LYS A 71 -8.28 -14.51 -8.14
C LYS A 71 -7.57 -14.48 -9.51
N ILE A 72 -6.65 -13.56 -9.72
CA ILE A 72 -5.89 -13.41 -10.97
C ILE A 72 -4.45 -13.89 -10.72
N PRO A 73 -4.01 -15.01 -11.31
CA PRO A 73 -2.75 -15.67 -10.95
C PRO A 73 -1.51 -14.76 -11.00
N VAL A 74 -1.39 -13.92 -12.03
CA VAL A 74 -0.26 -13.00 -12.18
C VAL A 74 -0.28 -11.93 -11.09
N LEU A 75 -1.46 -11.36 -10.78
CA LEU A 75 -1.60 -10.36 -9.72
C LEU A 75 -1.38 -10.96 -8.33
N ALA A 76 -1.81 -12.20 -8.11
CA ALA A 76 -1.56 -12.92 -6.87
C ALA A 76 -0.05 -12.98 -6.59
N GLN A 77 0.75 -13.44 -7.55
CA GLN A 77 2.20 -13.52 -7.41
C GLN A 77 2.85 -12.15 -7.14
N ILE A 78 2.39 -11.10 -7.82
CA ILE A 78 2.88 -9.72 -7.60
C ILE A 78 2.52 -9.26 -6.18
N CYS A 79 1.28 -9.48 -5.74
CA CYS A 79 0.82 -9.12 -4.40
C CYS A 79 1.63 -9.85 -3.32
N ASP A 80 1.86 -11.15 -3.48
CA ASP A 80 2.64 -11.95 -2.53
C ASP A 80 4.09 -11.48 -2.47
N LEU A 81 4.71 -11.22 -3.62
CA LEU A 81 6.08 -10.70 -3.70
C LEU A 81 6.20 -9.31 -3.08
N ALA A 82 5.19 -8.47 -3.26
CA ALA A 82 5.13 -7.13 -2.68
C ALA A 82 4.74 -7.14 -1.20
N GLY A 83 4.35 -8.29 -0.64
CA GLY A 83 3.89 -8.42 0.74
C GLY A 83 2.58 -7.70 1.01
N VAL A 84 1.70 -7.62 0.01
CA VAL A 84 0.38 -7.00 0.15
C VAL A 84 -0.47 -7.83 1.13
N ILE A 85 -1.18 -7.14 2.01
CA ILE A 85 -2.09 -7.77 2.99
C ILE A 85 -3.51 -7.74 2.42
N PRO A 86 -4.18 -8.90 2.26
CA PRO A 86 -5.52 -8.94 1.69
C PRO A 86 -6.56 -8.32 2.63
N VAL A 87 -7.52 -7.58 2.05
CA VAL A 87 -8.70 -7.04 2.73
C VAL A 87 -9.95 -7.59 2.07
N TYR A 88 -10.85 -8.12 2.87
CA TYR A 88 -12.13 -8.72 2.45
C TYR A 88 -13.24 -7.69 2.62
N ARG A 89 -13.67 -7.08 1.51
CA ARG A 89 -14.68 -6.00 1.52
C ARG A 89 -16.07 -6.60 1.33
N ARG A 90 -17.06 -6.09 2.06
CA ARG A 90 -18.47 -6.58 1.98
C ARG A 90 -19.06 -6.52 0.57
N GLN A 91 -18.61 -5.57 -0.24
CA GLN A 91 -19.07 -5.40 -1.63
C GLN A 91 -18.44 -6.38 -2.62
N ASP A 92 -17.40 -7.11 -2.23
CA ASP A 92 -16.73 -8.06 -3.11
C ASP A 92 -17.48 -9.41 -3.06
N GLU A 93 -17.85 -9.95 -4.21
CA GLU A 93 -18.58 -11.20 -4.32
C GLU A 93 -17.81 -12.37 -3.69
N GLY A 94 -18.47 -13.10 -2.80
CA GLY A 94 -17.88 -14.23 -2.06
C GLY A 94 -16.86 -13.81 -1.01
N ALA A 95 -16.83 -12.54 -0.59
CA ALA A 95 -15.91 -12.09 0.44
C ALA A 95 -16.37 -12.56 1.83
N ASP A 96 -15.48 -13.27 2.52
CA ASP A 96 -15.62 -13.62 3.93
C ASP A 96 -14.98 -12.54 4.81
N THR A 97 -15.79 -11.60 5.29
CA THR A 97 -15.31 -10.49 6.11
C THR A 97 -14.77 -10.91 7.48
N ALA A 98 -15.07 -12.13 7.94
CA ALA A 98 -14.49 -12.66 9.18
C ALA A 98 -12.96 -12.82 9.06
N LYS A 99 -12.43 -13.03 7.86
CA LYS A 99 -11.00 -13.08 7.59
C LYS A 99 -10.28 -11.75 7.83
N ASN A 100 -10.99 -10.65 7.96
CA ASN A 100 -10.37 -9.36 8.31
C ASN A 100 -9.75 -9.37 9.72
N LEU A 101 -10.12 -10.28 10.60
CA LEU A 101 -9.42 -10.46 11.88
C LEU A 101 -7.95 -10.85 11.64
N GLU A 102 -7.70 -11.76 10.70
CA GLU A 102 -6.34 -12.12 10.30
C GLU A 102 -5.61 -10.95 9.62
N THR A 103 -6.31 -10.19 8.79
CA THR A 103 -5.79 -8.97 8.18
C THR A 103 -5.29 -7.99 9.23
N PHE A 104 -6.10 -7.70 10.26
CA PHE A 104 -5.70 -6.83 11.36
C PHE A 104 -4.54 -7.39 12.17
N ALA A 105 -4.52 -8.69 12.45
CA ALA A 105 -3.41 -9.32 13.14
C ALA A 105 -2.09 -9.11 12.38
N ARG A 106 -2.08 -9.33 11.06
CA ARG A 106 -0.91 -9.09 10.20
C ARG A 106 -0.48 -7.62 10.19
N CYS A 107 -1.43 -6.67 10.20
CA CYS A 107 -1.13 -5.25 10.30
C CYS A 107 -0.47 -4.91 11.64
N HIS A 108 -1.00 -5.43 12.74
CA HIS A 108 -0.43 -5.23 14.08
C HIS A 108 0.99 -5.82 14.19
N GLU A 109 1.21 -7.03 13.67
CA GLU A 109 2.52 -7.65 13.65
C GLU A 109 3.54 -6.83 12.87
N GLU A 110 3.14 -6.26 11.73
CA GLU A 110 4.03 -5.42 10.92
C GLU A 110 4.41 -4.15 11.69
N LEU A 111 3.43 -3.47 12.28
CA LEU A 111 3.68 -2.28 13.09
C LEU A 111 4.50 -2.59 14.35
N ALA A 112 4.22 -3.71 15.04
CA ALA A 112 4.97 -4.13 16.22
C ALA A 112 6.46 -4.37 15.94
N ARG A 113 6.79 -4.76 14.70
CA ARG A 113 8.19 -4.90 14.23
C ARG A 113 8.82 -3.58 13.78
N GLY A 114 8.10 -2.47 13.89
CA GLY A 114 8.54 -1.17 13.39
C GLY A 114 8.44 -1.06 11.86
N GLY A 115 7.55 -1.83 11.25
CA GLY A 115 7.27 -1.80 9.82
C GLY A 115 6.41 -0.62 9.39
N ILE A 116 6.19 -0.53 8.09
CA ILE A 116 5.41 0.54 7.45
C ILE A 116 4.20 -0.07 6.78
N LEU A 117 3.01 0.44 7.12
CA LEU A 117 1.78 0.14 6.41
C LEU A 117 1.40 1.31 5.51
N ALA A 118 0.91 1.02 4.31
CA ALA A 118 0.30 2.03 3.45
C ALA A 118 -1.16 1.68 3.18
N ILE A 119 -2.02 2.67 3.38
CA ILE A 119 -3.47 2.53 3.32
C ILE A 119 -4.02 3.59 2.36
N PHE A 120 -4.94 3.16 1.52
CA PHE A 120 -5.72 4.03 0.65
C PHE A 120 -7.16 4.09 1.19
N PRO A 121 -7.49 5.09 2.04
CA PRO A 121 -8.74 5.08 2.81
C PRO A 121 -9.99 5.32 1.98
N GLU A 122 -9.86 5.77 0.74
CA GLU A 122 -10.98 5.83 -0.22
C GLU A 122 -11.55 4.43 -0.51
N GLY A 123 -10.71 3.40 -0.44
CA GLY A 123 -11.08 1.99 -0.59
C GLY A 123 -11.47 1.58 -2.01
N VAL A 124 -11.37 2.49 -2.96
CA VAL A 124 -11.57 2.28 -4.39
C VAL A 124 -10.58 3.16 -5.15
N SER A 125 -10.18 2.71 -6.33
CA SER A 125 -9.47 3.57 -7.29
C SER A 125 -10.49 4.30 -8.13
N HIS A 126 -10.23 5.56 -8.45
CA HIS A 126 -11.11 6.40 -9.25
C HIS A 126 -10.28 7.43 -10.04
N ASP A 127 -10.87 7.98 -11.08
CA ASP A 127 -10.29 9.03 -11.94
C ASP A 127 -10.88 10.43 -11.67
N GLU A 128 -11.69 10.56 -10.62
CA GLU A 128 -12.25 11.83 -10.20
C GLU A 128 -11.16 12.79 -9.69
N PRO A 129 -11.23 14.09 -10.03
CA PRO A 129 -10.23 15.07 -9.61
C PRO A 129 -10.30 15.43 -8.13
N GLN A 130 -11.33 14.99 -7.42
CA GLN A 130 -11.57 15.30 -6.02
C GLN A 130 -11.34 14.05 -5.14
N LEU A 131 -10.85 14.31 -3.93
CA LEU A 131 -10.72 13.27 -2.90
C LEU A 131 -12.09 12.65 -2.60
N GLN A 132 -12.17 11.34 -2.63
CA GLN A 132 -13.39 10.60 -2.30
C GLN A 132 -13.57 10.50 -0.78
N PRO A 133 -14.80 10.20 -0.30
CA PRO A 133 -15.05 10.02 1.12
C PRO A 133 -14.13 8.95 1.74
N LEU A 134 -13.44 9.33 2.79
CA LEU A 134 -12.49 8.46 3.47
C LEU A 134 -13.22 7.47 4.38
N LYS A 135 -12.86 6.20 4.29
CA LYS A 135 -13.35 5.15 5.19
C LYS A 135 -12.55 5.17 6.49
N THR A 136 -13.26 5.12 7.62
CA THR A 136 -12.68 5.22 8.96
C THR A 136 -11.95 3.96 9.44
N GLY A 137 -11.92 2.90 8.64
CA GLY A 137 -11.21 1.65 8.99
C GLY A 137 -9.70 1.77 9.13
N ALA A 138 -9.13 2.97 8.90
CA ALA A 138 -7.71 3.26 9.07
C ALA A 138 -7.40 4.01 10.37
N ALA A 139 -8.43 4.40 11.11
CA ALA A 139 -8.34 5.13 12.38
C ALA A 139 -8.30 4.18 13.58
#